data_8b68fe7271bae92019af2f03be6d8ab5
#
_entry.id   8b68fe7271bae92019af2f03be6d8ab5
#
_cell.length_a   1.000
_cell.length_b   1.000
_cell.length_c   1.000
_cell.angle_alpha   90.00
_cell.angle_beta   90.00
_cell.angle_gamma   90.00
#
_symmetry.space_group_name_H-M   'P 1'
#
loop_
_entity.id
_entity.type
_entity.pdbx_description
1 polymer ?
#
loop_
_entity_poly.entity_id
_entity_poly.type
_entity_poly.pdbx_seq_one_letter_code
_entity_poly.pdbx_strand_id
1 'polypeptide(L)'
;IRKGDAKLIVEKSRTDLLPSGRVKSIETVERIESEVDFQHVIEIADSRKRLENVRAEINVAKAIIFAEEELVNEQQSPPDRSIDDDWLFKWHESASKVSAEELQQLWGKVLAGEVKSPGQFSFRTMEFLKNISQEEAQLITKLAQFNISGCIARNEQDILVKNGISFDDLMYLQELGIVNGVEAI
;
A
#
# COMPACT_ATOMS: atom_id res chain seq x y z
N ILE A 1 10.67 -26.21 5.94
CA ILE A 1 10.97 -25.94 7.37
C ILE A 1 11.49 -27.24 7.97
N ARG A 2 12.72 -27.24 8.54
CA ARG A 2 13.21 -28.44 9.22
C ARG A 2 12.44 -28.64 10.52
N LYS A 3 12.25 -29.90 10.93
CA LYS A 3 11.49 -30.27 12.14
C LYS A 3 11.97 -29.51 13.42
N GLY A 4 13.28 -29.18 13.47
CA GLY A 4 13.88 -28.35 14.52
C GLY A 4 13.45 -26.89 14.52
N ASP A 5 13.26 -26.28 13.34
CA ASP A 5 12.89 -24.87 13.20
C ASP A 5 11.43 -24.64 13.63
N ALA A 6 10.53 -25.58 13.28
CA ALA A 6 9.14 -25.54 13.72
C ALA A 6 8.99 -25.65 15.24
N LYS A 7 9.83 -26.50 15.88
CA LYS A 7 9.88 -26.65 17.33
C LYS A 7 10.29 -25.36 18.03
N LEU A 8 11.31 -24.66 17.49
CA LEU A 8 11.82 -23.39 18.01
C LEU A 8 10.78 -22.26 17.91
N ILE A 9 10.03 -22.21 16.78
CA ILE A 9 8.98 -21.21 16.54
C ILE A 9 7.81 -21.43 17.51
N VAL A 10 7.36 -22.67 17.71
CA VAL A 10 6.27 -23.00 18.62
C VAL A 10 6.66 -22.70 20.07
N GLU A 11 7.90 -23.01 20.48
CA GLU A 11 8.39 -22.76 21.82
C GLU A 11 8.53 -21.25 22.10
N LYS A 12 9.03 -20.45 21.14
CA LYS A 12 9.13 -19.00 21.24
C LYS A 12 7.76 -18.32 21.31
N SER A 13 6.82 -18.71 20.46
CA SER A 13 5.45 -18.18 20.49
C SER A 13 4.72 -18.48 21.79
N ARG A 14 5.07 -19.57 22.44
CA ARG A 14 4.46 -20.01 23.71
C ARG A 14 5.03 -19.26 24.91
N THR A 15 6.32 -18.91 24.88
CA THR A 15 6.97 -18.08 25.93
C THR A 15 6.42 -16.66 25.94
N ASP A 16 6.09 -16.13 24.75
CA ASP A 16 5.57 -14.77 24.58
C ASP A 16 4.09 -14.62 24.99
N LEU A 17 3.34 -15.74 25.00
CA LEU A 17 1.88 -15.73 25.27
C LEU A 17 1.51 -16.09 26.72
N LEU A 18 2.45 -16.48 27.60
CA LEU A 18 2.16 -16.89 28.96
C LEU A 18 2.64 -15.86 30.00
N PRO A 19 1.72 -15.23 30.77
CA PRO A 19 2.05 -14.22 31.78
C PRO A 19 2.82 -14.73 33.02
N SER A 20 3.07 -16.01 33.14
CA SER A 20 3.81 -16.58 34.25
C SER A 20 4.58 -17.82 33.82
N GLY A 21 5.89 -17.74 33.87
CA GLY A 21 6.92 -18.70 33.45
C GLY A 21 6.85 -20.12 33.99
N ARG A 22 5.73 -20.80 33.84
CA ARG A 22 5.66 -22.26 33.96
C ARG A 22 5.68 -22.88 32.57
N VAL A 23 6.86 -23.27 32.15
CA VAL A 23 7.05 -24.19 31.02
C VAL A 23 6.30 -25.48 31.34
N LYS A 24 5.20 -25.74 30.65
CA LYS A 24 4.61 -27.06 30.65
C LYS A 24 5.56 -28.00 29.93
N SER A 25 5.68 -29.20 30.47
CA SER A 25 6.68 -30.21 30.18
C SER A 25 6.89 -30.48 28.68
N ILE A 26 8.09 -30.95 28.34
CA ILE A 26 8.55 -31.44 27.03
C ILE A 26 7.50 -32.37 26.36
N GLU A 27 6.80 -33.20 27.16
CA GLU A 27 5.70 -34.10 26.70
C GLU A 27 4.57 -33.36 25.96
N THR A 28 4.26 -32.12 26.32
CA THR A 28 3.18 -31.35 25.63
C THR A 28 3.64 -30.83 24.24
N VAL A 29 4.92 -30.57 24.07
CA VAL A 29 5.50 -30.14 22.78
C VAL A 29 5.58 -31.33 21.84
N GLU A 30 6.06 -32.48 22.33
CA GLU A 30 6.11 -33.75 21.57
C GLU A 30 4.72 -34.20 21.12
N ARG A 31 3.71 -34.01 21.97
CA ARG A 31 2.32 -34.35 21.64
C ARG A 31 1.77 -33.47 20.53
N ILE A 32 2.04 -32.16 20.54
CA ILE A 32 1.62 -31.25 19.46
C ILE A 32 2.31 -31.61 18.16
N GLU A 33 3.60 -31.95 18.20
CA GLU A 33 4.35 -32.39 17.01
C GLU A 33 3.82 -33.70 16.43
N SER A 34 3.32 -34.62 17.25
CA SER A 34 2.73 -35.87 16.77
C SER A 34 1.31 -35.71 16.19
N GLU A 35 0.60 -34.63 16.56
CA GLU A 35 -0.76 -34.32 16.06
C GLU A 35 -0.73 -33.45 14.79
N VAL A 36 0.41 -32.82 14.44
CA VAL A 36 0.53 -31.96 13.26
C VAL A 36 1.18 -32.73 12.12
N ASP A 37 0.43 -32.96 11.06
CA ASP A 37 0.96 -33.48 9.81
C ASP A 37 1.72 -32.36 9.07
N PHE A 38 3.04 -32.31 9.29
CA PHE A 38 3.92 -31.31 8.69
C PHE A 38 3.93 -31.38 7.16
N GLN A 39 3.76 -32.55 6.57
CA GLN A 39 3.71 -32.68 5.13
C GLN A 39 2.47 -31.98 4.57
N HIS A 40 1.33 -32.19 5.19
CA HIS A 40 0.09 -31.52 4.84
C HIS A 40 0.16 -29.99 5.03
N VAL A 41 0.80 -29.53 6.10
CA VAL A 41 1.03 -28.09 6.34
C VAL A 41 1.90 -27.47 5.23
N ILE A 42 2.94 -28.17 4.78
CA ILE A 42 3.81 -27.72 3.68
C ILE A 42 3.01 -27.62 2.38
N GLU A 43 2.21 -28.63 2.06
CA GLU A 43 1.35 -28.64 0.85
C GLU A 43 0.34 -27.49 0.86
N ILE A 44 -0.28 -27.20 2.01
CA ILE A 44 -1.18 -26.05 2.17
C ILE A 44 -0.40 -24.74 1.97
N ALA A 45 0.77 -24.61 2.58
CA ALA A 45 1.60 -23.41 2.46
C ALA A 45 2.04 -23.16 1.01
N ASP A 46 2.46 -24.19 0.30
CA ASP A 46 2.84 -24.11 -1.12
C ASP A 46 1.64 -23.74 -2.00
N SER A 47 0.49 -24.34 -1.74
CA SER A 47 -0.76 -24.04 -2.47
C SER A 47 -1.18 -22.57 -2.24
N ARG A 48 -1.12 -22.11 -1.00
CA ARG A 48 -1.40 -20.71 -0.65
C ARG A 48 -0.46 -19.74 -1.37
N LYS A 49 0.85 -20.02 -1.34
CA LYS A 49 1.85 -19.19 -2.01
C LYS A 49 1.61 -19.10 -3.52
N ARG A 50 1.22 -20.21 -4.17
CA ARG A 50 0.85 -20.19 -5.59
C ARG A 50 -0.36 -19.31 -5.86
N LEU A 51 -1.40 -19.40 -5.03
CA LEU A 51 -2.60 -18.58 -5.15
C LEU A 51 -2.30 -17.09 -4.92
N GLU A 52 -1.44 -16.77 -3.95
CA GLU A 52 -0.98 -15.40 -3.70
C GLU A 52 -0.22 -14.84 -4.90
N ASN A 53 0.68 -15.62 -5.51
CA ASN A 53 1.41 -15.19 -6.70
C ASN A 53 0.46 -14.95 -7.89
N VAL A 54 -0.49 -15.86 -8.14
CA VAL A 54 -1.49 -15.66 -9.21
C VAL A 54 -2.33 -14.41 -8.97
N ARG A 55 -2.75 -14.18 -7.72
CA ARG A 55 -3.51 -12.96 -7.37
C ARG A 55 -2.66 -11.70 -7.60
N ALA A 56 -1.39 -11.73 -7.21
CA ALA A 56 -0.46 -10.63 -7.42
C ALA A 56 -0.34 -10.26 -8.91
N GLU A 57 -0.16 -11.26 -9.79
CA GLU A 57 -0.09 -11.04 -11.24
C GLU A 57 -1.41 -10.51 -11.82
N ILE A 58 -2.56 -10.99 -11.34
CA ILE A 58 -3.88 -10.47 -11.75
C ILE A 58 -4.02 -9.00 -11.34
N ASN A 59 -3.58 -8.62 -10.13
CA ASN A 59 -3.65 -7.24 -9.67
C ASN A 59 -2.82 -6.30 -10.54
N VAL A 60 -1.59 -6.72 -10.87
CA VAL A 60 -0.71 -5.96 -11.78
C VAL A 60 -1.32 -5.82 -13.16
N ALA A 61 -1.82 -6.93 -13.73
CA ALA A 61 -2.48 -6.91 -15.05
C ALA A 61 -3.66 -5.94 -15.09
N LYS A 62 -4.49 -5.90 -14.06
CA LYS A 62 -5.59 -4.94 -13.96
C LYS A 62 -5.12 -3.49 -13.90
N ALA A 63 -4.09 -3.22 -13.08
CA ALA A 63 -3.51 -1.88 -13.01
C ALA A 63 -2.91 -1.43 -14.35
N ILE A 64 -2.31 -2.35 -15.12
CA ILE A 64 -1.82 -2.08 -16.49
C ILE A 64 -3.00 -1.74 -17.42
N ILE A 65 -4.09 -2.50 -17.38
CA ILE A 65 -5.28 -2.22 -18.19
C ILE A 65 -5.81 -0.80 -17.91
N PHE A 66 -5.93 -0.42 -16.65
CA PHE A 66 -6.31 0.95 -16.27
C PHE A 66 -5.31 2.01 -16.77
N ALA A 67 -4.01 1.70 -16.77
CA ALA A 67 -3.02 2.61 -17.35
C ALA A 67 -3.18 2.74 -18.87
N GLU A 68 -3.46 1.65 -19.58
CA GLU A 68 -3.73 1.65 -21.01
C GLU A 68 -4.99 2.49 -21.34
N GLU A 69 -6.05 2.36 -20.56
CA GLU A 69 -7.28 3.16 -20.72
C GLU A 69 -7.00 4.66 -20.55
N GLU A 70 -6.18 5.05 -19.58
CA GLU A 70 -5.76 6.46 -19.38
C GLU A 70 -4.88 6.98 -20.52
N LEU A 71 -4.15 6.11 -21.21
CA LEU A 71 -3.25 6.45 -22.32
C LEU A 71 -3.95 6.47 -23.68
N VAL A 72 -5.04 5.72 -23.86
CA VAL A 72 -5.76 5.62 -25.16
C VAL A 72 -6.23 6.99 -25.69
N ASN A 73 -6.60 7.90 -24.79
CA ASN A 73 -7.08 9.23 -25.15
C ASN A 73 -5.95 10.27 -25.29
N GLU A 74 -4.69 9.85 -25.12
CA GLU A 74 -3.55 10.75 -25.17
C GLU A 74 -3.14 11.02 -26.63
N GLN A 75 -3.07 12.27 -27.01
CA GLN A 75 -2.63 12.69 -28.35
C GLN A 75 -1.11 12.99 -28.41
N GLN A 76 -0.43 12.98 -27.28
CA GLN A 76 0.99 13.27 -27.22
C GLN A 76 1.82 12.03 -27.52
N SER A 77 2.83 12.18 -28.37
CA SER A 77 3.83 11.13 -28.58
C SER A 77 4.57 10.83 -27.28
N PRO A 78 4.86 9.53 -27.00
CA PRO A 78 5.65 9.19 -25.83
C PRO A 78 7.00 9.92 -25.85
N PRO A 79 7.52 10.34 -24.69
CA PRO A 79 8.83 10.98 -24.61
C PRO A 79 9.94 9.99 -24.97
N ASP A 80 11.06 10.51 -25.47
CA ASP A 80 12.25 9.68 -25.81
C ASP A 80 12.90 9.01 -24.58
N ARG A 81 12.55 9.47 -23.37
CA ARG A 81 13.08 8.94 -22.12
C ARG A 81 12.24 7.73 -21.66
N SER A 82 12.92 6.60 -21.41
CA SER A 82 12.31 5.42 -20.80
C SER A 82 12.06 5.60 -19.29
N ILE A 83 11.09 4.84 -18.78
CA ILE A 83 10.88 4.70 -17.33
C ILE A 83 12.11 4.00 -16.73
N ASP A 84 12.48 4.39 -15.53
CA ASP A 84 13.54 3.77 -14.74
C ASP A 84 13.14 2.35 -14.30
N ASP A 85 14.04 1.36 -14.46
CA ASP A 85 13.75 -0.04 -14.16
C ASP A 85 13.49 -0.27 -12.66
N ASP A 86 14.21 0.42 -11.76
CA ASP A 86 14.01 0.33 -10.32
C ASP A 86 12.65 0.94 -9.92
N TRP A 87 12.25 2.01 -10.60
CA TRP A 87 10.94 2.61 -10.43
C TRP A 87 9.84 1.63 -10.84
N LEU A 88 9.96 1.00 -12.01
CA LEU A 88 9.00 0.03 -12.52
C LEU A 88 8.88 -1.19 -11.59
N PHE A 89 10.01 -1.65 -11.05
CA PHE A 89 10.04 -2.73 -10.07
C PHE A 89 9.25 -2.37 -8.81
N LYS A 90 9.46 -1.17 -8.27
CA LYS A 90 8.75 -0.67 -7.07
C LYS A 90 7.25 -0.48 -7.33
N TRP A 91 6.90 0.03 -8.51
CA TRP A 91 5.50 0.15 -8.93
C TRP A 91 4.83 -1.23 -8.99
N HIS A 92 5.46 -2.20 -9.63
CA HIS A 92 4.96 -3.58 -9.73
C HIS A 92 4.74 -4.20 -8.35
N GLU A 93 5.71 -4.07 -7.44
CA GLU A 93 5.60 -4.55 -6.05
C GLU A 93 4.38 -3.94 -5.35
N SER A 94 4.11 -2.66 -5.55
CA SER A 94 3.00 -1.97 -4.93
C SER A 94 1.66 -2.36 -5.55
N ALA A 95 1.56 -2.37 -6.87
CA ALA A 95 0.36 -2.74 -7.61
C ALA A 95 -0.05 -4.21 -7.35
N SER A 96 0.91 -5.11 -7.18
CA SER A 96 0.66 -6.53 -6.92
C SER A 96 -0.10 -6.80 -5.62
N LYS A 97 0.00 -5.90 -4.62
CA LYS A 97 -0.56 -6.07 -3.27
C LYS A 97 -1.96 -5.50 -3.12
N VAL A 98 -2.49 -4.80 -4.12
CA VAL A 98 -3.81 -4.15 -4.04
C VAL A 98 -4.85 -4.91 -4.87
N SER A 99 -5.98 -5.25 -4.25
CA SER A 99 -7.08 -5.97 -4.89
C SER A 99 -8.37 -5.15 -5.01
N ALA A 100 -8.48 -4.01 -4.31
CA ALA A 100 -9.57 -3.08 -4.46
C ALA A 100 -9.46 -2.36 -5.81
N GLU A 101 -10.55 -2.27 -6.56
CA GLU A 101 -10.56 -1.72 -7.90
C GLU A 101 -10.11 -0.26 -7.94
N GLU A 102 -10.53 0.54 -6.97
CA GLU A 102 -10.15 1.95 -6.85
C GLU A 102 -8.64 2.13 -6.68
N LEU A 103 -8.00 1.22 -5.93
CA LEU A 103 -6.55 1.23 -5.76
C LEU A 103 -5.83 0.72 -7.02
N GLN A 104 -6.41 -0.24 -7.73
CA GLN A 104 -5.87 -0.70 -9.02
C GLN A 104 -5.93 0.42 -10.06
N GLN A 105 -7.04 1.18 -10.11
CA GLN A 105 -7.17 2.39 -10.93
C GLN A 105 -6.15 3.47 -10.54
N LEU A 106 -5.92 3.70 -9.24
CA LEU A 106 -4.91 4.64 -8.76
C LEU A 106 -3.51 4.24 -9.26
N TRP A 107 -3.12 2.98 -9.10
CA TRP A 107 -1.82 2.50 -9.57
C TRP A 107 -1.72 2.50 -11.09
N GLY A 108 -2.84 2.31 -11.81
CA GLY A 108 -2.91 2.51 -13.25
C GLY A 108 -2.62 3.97 -13.66
N LYS A 109 -3.23 4.94 -12.98
CA LYS A 109 -2.98 6.37 -13.22
C LYS A 109 -1.54 6.77 -12.91
N VAL A 110 -0.94 6.21 -11.86
CA VAL A 110 0.47 6.43 -11.51
C VAL A 110 1.38 5.93 -12.63
N LEU A 111 1.12 4.73 -13.17
CA LEU A 111 1.90 4.19 -14.29
C LEU A 111 1.70 5.04 -15.56
N ALA A 112 0.47 5.38 -15.91
CA ALA A 112 0.17 6.22 -17.07
C ALA A 112 0.86 7.60 -16.98
N GLY A 113 0.86 8.22 -15.81
CA GLY A 113 1.55 9.49 -15.57
C GLY A 113 3.07 9.37 -15.72
N GLU A 114 3.68 8.30 -15.22
CA GLU A 114 5.11 8.05 -15.38
C GLU A 114 5.49 7.75 -16.83
N VAL A 115 4.64 7.05 -17.60
CA VAL A 115 4.81 6.84 -19.03
C VAL A 115 4.80 8.17 -19.79
N LYS A 116 3.87 9.08 -19.44
CA LYS A 116 3.78 10.42 -20.06
C LYS A 116 4.94 11.32 -19.70
N SER A 117 5.42 11.22 -18.47
CA SER A 117 6.45 12.11 -17.92
C SER A 117 7.39 11.35 -17.00
N PRO A 118 8.39 10.62 -17.53
CA PRO A 118 9.31 9.83 -16.73
C PRO A 118 10.03 10.66 -15.66
N GLY A 119 9.92 10.22 -14.39
CA GLY A 119 10.40 10.91 -13.21
C GLY A 119 9.35 11.79 -12.52
N GLN A 120 8.09 11.75 -12.95
CA GLN A 120 6.99 12.51 -12.34
C GLN A 120 6.70 12.01 -10.92
N PHE A 121 6.72 10.70 -10.72
CA PHE A 121 6.43 10.09 -9.42
C PHE A 121 7.70 9.59 -8.75
N SER A 122 8.08 10.23 -7.65
CA SER A 122 9.22 9.78 -6.85
C SER A 122 8.92 8.49 -6.09
N PHE A 123 9.95 7.76 -5.67
CA PHE A 123 9.81 6.62 -4.77
C PHE A 123 9.07 6.99 -3.47
N ARG A 124 9.30 8.20 -2.95
CA ARG A 124 8.61 8.72 -1.77
C ARG A 124 7.11 8.88 -2.02
N THR A 125 6.72 9.35 -3.19
CA THR A 125 5.31 9.44 -3.60
C THR A 125 4.66 8.05 -3.65
N MET A 126 5.34 7.06 -4.20
CA MET A 126 4.83 5.68 -4.22
C MET A 126 4.67 5.09 -2.82
N GLU A 127 5.64 5.30 -1.93
CA GLU A 127 5.54 4.85 -0.53
C GLU A 127 4.39 5.55 0.22
N PHE A 128 4.14 6.81 -0.04
CA PHE A 128 2.98 7.52 0.49
C PHE A 128 1.66 6.89 -0.02
N LEU A 129 1.51 6.73 -1.34
CA LEU A 129 0.30 6.16 -1.95
C LEU A 129 0.02 4.72 -1.51
N LYS A 130 1.05 3.94 -1.20
CA LYS A 130 0.93 2.56 -0.70
C LYS A 130 0.30 2.49 0.70
N ASN A 131 0.52 3.53 1.51
CA ASN A 131 0.11 3.57 2.91
C ASN A 131 -1.10 4.47 3.16
N ILE A 132 -1.60 5.16 2.13
CA ILE A 132 -2.75 6.05 2.24
C ILE A 132 -4.03 5.26 2.47
N SER A 133 -4.83 5.68 3.44
CA SER A 133 -6.17 5.17 3.68
C SER A 133 -7.18 5.75 2.67
N GLN A 134 -8.32 5.10 2.55
CA GLN A 134 -9.40 5.63 1.71
C GLN A 134 -9.90 7.00 2.20
N GLU A 135 -9.98 7.18 3.52
CA GLU A 135 -10.42 8.44 4.14
C GLU A 135 -9.42 9.57 3.84
N GLU A 136 -8.12 9.31 3.98
CA GLU A 136 -7.06 10.26 3.63
C GLU A 136 -7.09 10.62 2.14
N ALA A 137 -7.25 9.64 1.26
CA ALA A 137 -7.35 9.89 -0.17
C ALA A 137 -8.57 10.77 -0.52
N GLN A 138 -9.71 10.55 0.12
CA GLN A 138 -10.90 11.38 -0.06
C GLN A 138 -10.68 12.81 0.45
N LEU A 139 -10.04 12.96 1.62
CA LEU A 139 -9.75 14.28 2.18
C LEU A 139 -8.79 15.06 1.29
N ILE A 140 -7.71 14.43 0.81
CA ILE A 140 -6.76 15.02 -0.13
C ILE A 140 -7.45 15.43 -1.44
N THR A 141 -8.32 14.57 -1.96
CA THR A 141 -9.08 14.84 -3.20
C THR A 141 -10.00 16.05 -3.03
N LYS A 142 -10.67 16.17 -1.88
CA LYS A 142 -11.49 17.36 -1.55
C LYS A 142 -10.61 18.62 -1.47
N LEU A 143 -9.49 18.54 -0.75
CA LEU A 143 -8.61 19.70 -0.57
C LEU A 143 -7.97 20.14 -1.88
N ALA A 144 -7.61 19.20 -2.77
CA ALA A 144 -6.97 19.49 -4.05
C ALA A 144 -7.83 20.41 -4.96
N GLN A 145 -9.15 20.40 -4.79
CA GLN A 145 -10.06 21.29 -5.55
C GLN A 145 -9.88 22.76 -5.20
N PHE A 146 -9.28 23.07 -4.04
CA PHE A 146 -9.00 24.42 -3.55
C PHE A 146 -7.54 24.83 -3.78
N ASN A 147 -6.77 24.00 -4.49
CA ASN A 147 -5.36 24.29 -4.81
C ASN A 147 -5.28 25.26 -5.97
N ILE A 148 -4.69 26.43 -5.72
CA ILE A 148 -4.39 27.45 -6.72
C ILE A 148 -2.87 27.65 -6.74
N SER A 149 -2.22 27.14 -7.79
CA SER A 149 -0.76 27.29 -7.98
C SER A 149 0.09 26.81 -6.79
N GLY A 150 -0.31 25.67 -6.17
CA GLY A 150 0.41 25.09 -5.03
C GLY A 150 0.01 25.68 -3.67
N CYS A 151 -0.95 26.61 -3.64
CA CYS A 151 -1.46 27.19 -2.41
C CYS A 151 -2.94 26.85 -2.22
N ILE A 152 -3.33 26.56 -0.99
CA ILE A 152 -4.73 26.40 -0.60
C ILE A 152 -5.23 27.77 -0.11
N ALA A 153 -6.19 28.37 -0.83
CA ALA A 153 -6.77 29.64 -0.45
C ALA A 153 -7.69 29.46 0.76
N ARG A 154 -7.37 30.15 1.85
CA ARG A 154 -8.28 30.35 3.00
C ARG A 154 -8.81 31.77 2.93
N ASN A 155 -10.11 31.91 3.00
CA ASN A 155 -10.75 33.22 3.04
C ASN A 155 -11.60 33.39 4.32
N GLU A 156 -11.97 34.64 4.63
CA GLU A 156 -12.79 34.99 5.81
C GLU A 156 -14.15 34.26 5.85
N GLN A 157 -14.64 33.77 4.71
CA GLN A 157 -15.92 33.05 4.62
C GLN A 157 -15.78 31.54 4.88
N ASP A 158 -14.57 31.08 5.18
CA ASP A 158 -14.22 29.70 5.49
C ASP A 158 -14.82 28.68 4.50
N ILE A 159 -14.45 28.87 3.23
CA ILE A 159 -14.95 28.05 2.12
C ILE A 159 -14.59 26.57 2.34
N LEU A 160 -13.48 26.28 3.03
CA LEU A 160 -13.06 24.93 3.33
C LEU A 160 -14.03 24.24 4.30
N VAL A 161 -14.41 24.93 5.38
CA VAL A 161 -15.37 24.39 6.36
C VAL A 161 -16.74 24.16 5.73
N LYS A 162 -17.21 25.08 4.86
CA LYS A 162 -18.46 24.88 4.10
C LYS A 162 -18.45 23.66 3.21
N ASN A 163 -17.25 23.24 2.77
CA ASN A 163 -17.05 22.04 1.95
C ASN A 163 -16.61 20.82 2.78
N GLY A 164 -16.75 20.88 4.10
CA GLY A 164 -16.50 19.76 5.01
C GLY A 164 -15.01 19.45 5.19
N ILE A 165 -14.15 20.48 5.15
CA ILE A 165 -12.73 20.42 5.48
C ILE A 165 -12.51 21.29 6.72
N SER A 166 -12.30 20.67 7.87
CA SER A 166 -12.09 21.36 9.14
C SER A 166 -10.63 21.84 9.29
N PHE A 167 -10.38 22.64 10.33
CA PHE A 167 -9.01 23.00 10.70
C PHE A 167 -8.20 21.77 11.14
N ASP A 168 -8.84 20.86 11.89
CA ASP A 168 -8.18 19.60 12.32
C ASP A 168 -7.78 18.73 11.13
N ASP A 169 -8.60 18.67 10.06
CA ASP A 169 -8.24 18.00 8.81
C ASP A 169 -7.01 18.62 8.17
N LEU A 170 -6.88 19.93 8.18
CA LEU A 170 -5.69 20.61 7.65
C LEU A 170 -4.45 20.34 8.50
N MET A 171 -4.59 20.34 9.83
CA MET A 171 -3.51 19.98 10.75
C MET A 171 -3.06 18.53 10.51
N TYR A 172 -4.01 17.61 10.37
CA TYR A 172 -3.73 16.22 10.05
C TYR A 172 -2.98 16.06 8.71
N LEU A 173 -3.42 16.75 7.67
CA LEU A 173 -2.72 16.76 6.37
C LEU A 173 -1.33 17.40 6.45
N GLN A 174 -1.12 18.33 7.37
CA GLN A 174 0.21 18.89 7.65
C GLN A 174 1.13 17.88 8.33
N GLU A 175 0.62 17.09 9.28
CA GLU A 175 1.37 15.98 9.90
C GLU A 175 1.76 14.92 8.87
N LEU A 176 0.89 14.63 7.90
CA LEU A 176 1.20 13.76 6.77
C LEU A 176 2.17 14.37 5.76
N GLY A 177 2.51 15.65 5.88
CA GLY A 177 3.41 16.37 4.96
C GLY A 177 2.78 16.70 3.61
N ILE A 178 1.44 16.68 3.49
CA ILE A 178 0.70 17.01 2.27
C ILE A 178 0.57 18.51 2.09
N VAL A 179 0.35 19.22 3.18
CA VAL A 179 0.31 20.68 3.24
C VAL A 179 1.33 21.20 4.24
N ASN A 180 1.60 22.49 4.21
CA ASN A 180 2.44 23.16 5.20
C ASN A 180 1.90 24.57 5.51
N GLY A 181 2.31 25.13 6.65
CA GLY A 181 1.95 26.50 7.03
C GLY A 181 0.51 26.66 7.50
N VAL A 182 -0.15 25.62 7.96
CA VAL A 182 -1.53 25.68 8.47
C VAL A 182 -1.66 26.56 9.72
N GLU A 183 -0.62 26.59 10.56
CA GLU A 183 -0.58 27.37 11.81
C GLU A 183 -0.13 28.83 11.61
N ALA A 184 0.40 29.15 10.44
CA ALA A 184 0.92 30.50 10.13
C ALA A 184 -0.24 31.43 9.71
N ILE A 185 -1.02 31.88 10.67
CA ILE A 185 -2.09 32.89 10.49
C ILE A 185 -1.84 34.03 11.46
#